data_d07afd12d1dab02ec16dd4643abb9c5f
#
_entry.id   d07afd12d1dab02ec16dd4643abb9c5f
#
_cell.length_a   1.000
_cell.length_b   1.000
_cell.length_c   1.000
_cell.angle_alpha   90.00
_cell.angle_beta   90.00
_cell.angle_gamma   90.00
#
_symmetry.space_group_name_H-M   'P 1'
#
loop_
_entity.id
_entity.type
_entity.pdbx_description
1 polymer ?
#
loop_
_entity_poly.entity_id
_entity_poly.type
_entity_poly.pdbx_seq_one_letter_code
_entity_poly.pdbx_strand_id
1 'polypeptide(L)'
;VFKDIRADYGSTCTILTEHLRAVDVNISERTATAMLYAIKSDTLFFARQTNRVDLEAFTYLYPLADAALIRKMEGAEITMERLEHVTRALATSRLRHRVFSAFLGETTREDFIPYTADFFLQLEDVKWTIVSGIVGGQLIISMRNLGYSKNAGEFAKATFGDIGSAGGHRAMAKAVVPFDRFRAKFGDLSGVGIAARILLGAGDAMIFT
;
A
#
# COMPACT_ATOMS: atom_id res chain seq x y z
N VAL A 1 4.99 20.35 -22.20
CA VAL A 1 4.29 19.46 -21.26
C VAL A 1 4.48 20.04 -19.87
N PHE A 2 3.40 20.45 -19.20
CA PHE A 2 3.47 20.89 -17.79
C PHE A 2 3.74 19.69 -16.90
N LYS A 3 4.65 19.83 -15.94
CA LYS A 3 5.03 18.77 -15.01
C LYS A 3 5.23 19.38 -13.63
N ASP A 4 4.44 18.94 -12.66
CA ASP A 4 4.58 19.31 -11.24
C ASP A 4 4.69 18.02 -10.42
N ILE A 5 5.87 17.78 -9.85
CA ILE A 5 6.16 16.59 -9.04
C ILE A 5 6.74 17.07 -7.71
N ARG A 6 6.02 16.80 -6.64
CA ARG A 6 6.39 17.17 -5.27
C ARG A 6 6.41 15.90 -4.40
N ALA A 7 7.58 15.30 -4.31
CA ALA A 7 7.76 14.00 -3.66
C ALA A 7 7.55 14.00 -2.14
N ASP A 8 7.51 15.17 -1.53
CA ASP A 8 7.28 15.40 -0.11
C ASP A 8 5.80 15.60 0.26
N TYR A 9 4.90 15.70 -0.75
CA TYR A 9 3.46 15.77 -0.52
C TYR A 9 2.88 14.38 -0.34
N GLY A 10 1.91 14.26 0.57
CA GLY A 10 1.27 12.99 0.91
C GLY A 10 0.31 12.49 -0.16
N SER A 11 -0.25 13.40 -0.98
CA SER A 11 -1.19 13.06 -2.04
C SER A 11 -1.06 13.98 -3.24
N THR A 12 -1.27 13.44 -4.44
CA THR A 12 -1.40 14.25 -5.66
C THR A 12 -2.60 15.21 -5.58
N CYS A 13 -3.65 14.84 -4.85
CA CYS A 13 -4.81 15.71 -4.65
C CYS A 13 -4.47 16.95 -3.82
N THR A 14 -3.42 16.95 -3.01
CA THR A 14 -2.90 18.14 -2.36
C THR A 14 -2.38 19.15 -3.39
N ILE A 15 -1.58 18.70 -4.36
CA ILE A 15 -1.07 19.56 -5.46
C ILE A 15 -2.23 20.13 -6.27
N LEU A 16 -3.20 19.28 -6.62
CA LEU A 16 -4.39 19.71 -7.37
C LEU A 16 -5.23 20.73 -6.60
N THR A 17 -5.34 20.58 -5.28
CA THR A 17 -6.05 21.53 -4.42
C THR A 17 -5.39 22.92 -4.46
N GLU A 18 -4.07 22.98 -4.39
CA GLU A 18 -3.33 24.25 -4.53
C GLU A 18 -3.57 24.91 -5.90
N HIS A 19 -3.52 24.12 -6.99
CA HIS A 19 -3.80 24.65 -8.32
C HIS A 19 -5.23 25.20 -8.45
N LEU A 20 -6.24 24.45 -7.98
CA LEU A 20 -7.63 24.89 -8.05
C LEU A 20 -7.89 26.14 -7.22
N ARG A 21 -7.26 26.25 -6.05
CA ARG A 21 -7.31 27.48 -5.22
C ARG A 21 -6.64 28.67 -5.90
N ALA A 22 -5.49 28.45 -6.52
CA ALA A 22 -4.73 29.52 -7.19
C ALA A 22 -5.48 30.14 -8.36
N VAL A 23 -6.35 29.39 -9.03
CA VAL A 23 -7.19 29.88 -10.14
C VAL A 23 -8.63 30.20 -9.72
N ASP A 24 -8.92 30.18 -8.43
CA ASP A 24 -10.22 30.53 -7.81
C ASP A 24 -11.42 29.78 -8.44
N VAL A 25 -11.22 28.49 -8.73
CA VAL A 25 -12.28 27.64 -9.31
C VAL A 25 -13.20 27.13 -8.21
N ASN A 26 -14.50 27.28 -8.42
CA ASN A 26 -15.50 26.69 -7.54
C ASN A 26 -15.48 25.15 -7.65
N ILE A 27 -15.06 24.48 -6.59
CA ILE A 27 -14.95 23.02 -6.54
C ILE A 27 -16.32 22.45 -6.19
N SER A 28 -16.85 21.57 -7.05
CA SER A 28 -18.12 20.88 -6.77
C SER A 28 -17.99 19.96 -5.55
N GLU A 29 -19.06 19.77 -4.80
CA GLU A 29 -19.13 18.86 -3.65
C GLU A 29 -18.59 17.45 -4.01
N ARG A 30 -18.99 16.91 -5.17
CA ARG A 30 -18.52 15.61 -5.65
C ARG A 30 -17.00 15.57 -5.85
N THR A 31 -16.45 16.62 -6.44
CA THR A 31 -14.99 16.72 -6.66
C THR A 31 -14.26 16.88 -5.34
N ALA A 32 -14.74 17.76 -4.45
CA ALA A 32 -14.18 17.96 -3.13
C ALA A 32 -14.20 16.66 -2.31
N THR A 33 -15.30 15.90 -2.36
CA THR A 33 -15.43 14.60 -1.69
C THR A 33 -14.40 13.60 -2.20
N ALA A 34 -14.22 13.49 -3.53
CA ALA A 34 -13.25 12.58 -4.12
C ALA A 34 -11.81 12.95 -3.77
N MET A 35 -11.47 14.25 -3.83
CA MET A 35 -10.15 14.75 -3.50
C MET A 35 -9.82 14.59 -2.01
N LEU A 36 -10.79 14.88 -1.14
CA LEU A 36 -10.64 14.71 0.31
C LEU A 36 -10.44 13.24 0.69
N TYR A 37 -11.23 12.34 0.07
CA TYR A 37 -11.05 10.90 0.25
C TYR A 37 -9.67 10.43 -0.22
N ALA A 38 -9.19 10.92 -1.36
CA ALA A 38 -7.86 10.59 -1.88
C ALA A 38 -6.74 11.02 -0.92
N ILE A 39 -6.78 12.27 -0.41
CA ILE A 39 -5.81 12.74 0.58
C ILE A 39 -5.84 11.85 1.83
N LYS A 40 -7.03 11.53 2.33
CA LYS A 40 -7.21 10.69 3.51
C LYS A 40 -6.67 9.27 3.31
N SER A 41 -6.93 8.67 2.14
CA SER A 41 -6.47 7.33 1.77
C SER A 41 -4.95 7.27 1.57
N ASP A 42 -4.39 8.19 0.80
CA ASP A 42 -2.96 8.22 0.50
C ASP A 42 -2.10 8.44 1.75
N THR A 43 -2.60 9.27 2.69
CA THR A 43 -1.90 9.61 3.93
C THR A 43 -2.22 8.67 5.09
N LEU A 44 -3.09 7.65 4.92
CA LEU A 44 -3.68 6.86 6.01
C LEU A 44 -4.21 7.76 7.15
N PHE A 45 -4.98 8.76 6.78
CA PHE A 45 -5.47 9.77 7.72
C PHE A 45 -4.33 10.42 8.54
N PHE A 46 -3.30 10.88 7.83
CA PHE A 46 -2.09 11.52 8.39
C PHE A 46 -1.22 10.62 9.28
N ALA A 47 -1.44 9.31 9.27
CA ALA A 47 -0.59 8.34 9.96
C ALA A 47 0.70 8.00 9.18
N ARG A 48 0.75 8.32 7.88
CA ARG A 48 1.97 8.25 7.06
C ARG A 48 2.71 9.59 7.06
N GLN A 49 3.94 9.60 6.51
CA GLN A 49 4.67 10.85 6.29
C GLN A 49 3.82 11.80 5.44
N THR A 50 3.47 12.92 6.03
CA THR A 50 2.65 13.99 5.43
C THR A 50 3.31 15.34 5.63
N ASN A 51 2.99 16.28 4.77
CA ASN A 51 3.43 17.65 4.88
C ASN A 51 2.30 18.52 5.47
N ARG A 52 2.64 19.69 6.01
CA ARG A 52 1.67 20.67 6.49
C ARG A 52 0.66 21.06 5.40
N VAL A 53 1.09 21.13 4.15
CA VAL A 53 0.22 21.44 3.00
C VAL A 53 -0.87 20.40 2.76
N ASP A 54 -0.65 19.13 3.12
CA ASP A 54 -1.69 18.08 3.03
C ASP A 54 -2.82 18.37 4.03
N LEU A 55 -2.48 18.82 5.23
CA LEU A 55 -3.47 19.21 6.22
C LEU A 55 -4.22 20.49 5.81
N GLU A 56 -3.52 21.46 5.22
CA GLU A 56 -4.13 22.69 4.69
C GLU A 56 -5.10 22.39 3.55
N ALA A 57 -4.74 21.50 2.63
CA ALA A 57 -5.62 21.04 1.55
C ALA A 57 -6.84 20.28 2.10
N PHE A 58 -6.63 19.39 3.07
CA PHE A 58 -7.70 18.68 3.76
C PHE A 58 -8.68 19.67 4.40
N THR A 59 -8.18 20.62 5.18
CA THR A 59 -9.00 21.63 5.88
C THR A 59 -9.81 22.47 4.91
N TYR A 60 -9.25 22.81 3.76
CA TYR A 60 -9.93 23.58 2.72
C TYR A 60 -11.05 22.77 2.05
N LEU A 61 -10.80 21.48 1.73
CA LEU A 61 -11.78 20.62 1.05
C LEU A 61 -12.89 20.13 1.98
N TYR A 62 -12.62 19.99 3.29
CA TYR A 62 -13.53 19.40 4.25
C TYR A 62 -14.94 20.05 4.28
N PRO A 63 -15.09 21.37 4.35
CA PRO A 63 -16.41 22.02 4.35
C PRO A 63 -17.13 21.93 2.99
N LEU A 64 -16.41 21.60 1.90
CA LEU A 64 -16.97 21.48 0.56
C LEU A 64 -17.42 20.05 0.24
N ALA A 65 -17.04 19.06 1.05
CA ALA A 65 -17.19 17.64 0.77
C ALA A 65 -18.39 17.02 1.51
N ASP A 66 -18.97 15.98 0.93
CA ASP A 66 -19.97 15.13 1.58
C ASP A 66 -19.30 14.15 2.57
N ALA A 67 -19.30 14.50 3.84
CA ALA A 67 -18.74 13.68 4.90
C ALA A 67 -19.51 12.34 5.11
N ALA A 68 -20.79 12.26 4.75
CA ALA A 68 -21.55 11.02 4.86
C ALA A 68 -21.12 10.03 3.76
N LEU A 69 -20.91 10.53 2.56
CA LEU A 69 -20.39 9.74 1.46
C LEU A 69 -18.97 9.26 1.75
N ILE A 70 -18.10 10.09 2.32
CA ILE A 70 -16.75 9.68 2.73
C ILE A 70 -16.82 8.53 3.74
N ARG A 71 -17.65 8.66 4.80
CA ARG A 71 -17.84 7.56 5.76
C ARG A 71 -18.33 6.27 5.11
N LYS A 72 -19.23 6.37 4.14
CA LYS A 72 -19.70 5.21 3.37
C LYS A 72 -18.60 4.57 2.54
N MET A 73 -17.72 5.37 1.93
CA MET A 73 -16.56 4.89 1.15
C MET A 73 -15.51 4.25 2.06
N GLU A 74 -15.32 4.77 3.27
CA GLU A 74 -14.38 4.23 4.26
C GLU A 74 -14.90 2.99 4.96
N GLY A 75 -16.17 2.94 5.22
CA GLY A 75 -16.87 1.77 5.73
C GLY A 75 -16.99 0.69 4.65
N ALA A 76 -15.90 0.43 3.91
CA ALA A 76 -15.85 -0.70 3.01
C ALA A 76 -16.26 -1.94 3.80
N GLU A 77 -17.47 -2.43 3.53
CA GLU A 77 -18.05 -3.60 4.20
C GLU A 77 -17.02 -4.71 4.23
N ILE A 78 -16.69 -5.19 5.42
CA ILE A 78 -15.85 -6.36 5.57
C ILE A 78 -16.67 -7.53 5.02
N THR A 79 -16.41 -7.90 3.77
CA THR A 79 -17.08 -9.04 3.14
C THR A 79 -16.51 -10.35 3.68
N MET A 80 -17.31 -11.41 3.62
CA MET A 80 -16.81 -12.78 3.97
C MET A 80 -15.59 -13.14 3.15
N GLU A 81 -15.56 -12.78 1.86
CA GLU A 81 -14.42 -13.01 0.98
C GLU A 81 -13.14 -12.31 1.47
N ARG A 82 -13.24 -11.07 1.97
CA ARG A 82 -12.10 -10.38 2.60
C ARG A 82 -11.64 -11.07 3.88
N LEU A 83 -12.57 -11.55 4.72
CA LEU A 83 -12.25 -12.30 5.93
C LEU A 83 -11.56 -13.63 5.62
N GLU A 84 -11.97 -14.33 4.56
CA GLU A 84 -11.30 -15.54 4.11
C GLU A 84 -9.82 -15.29 3.73
N HIS A 85 -9.54 -14.17 3.05
CA HIS A 85 -8.16 -13.79 2.73
C HIS A 85 -7.35 -13.41 3.97
N VAL A 86 -7.96 -12.73 4.95
CA VAL A 86 -7.33 -12.48 6.26
C VAL A 86 -7.03 -13.79 6.97
N THR A 87 -7.94 -14.75 6.95
CA THR A 87 -7.74 -16.07 7.55
C THR A 87 -6.60 -16.83 6.86
N ARG A 88 -6.55 -16.84 5.52
CA ARG A 88 -5.44 -17.44 4.76
C ARG A 88 -4.10 -16.76 5.09
N ALA A 89 -4.11 -15.43 5.21
CA ALA A 89 -2.91 -14.71 5.60
C ALA A 89 -2.42 -15.15 6.99
N LEU A 90 -3.29 -15.27 7.97
CA LEU A 90 -2.94 -15.77 9.31
C LEU A 90 -2.34 -17.18 9.28
N ALA A 91 -2.93 -18.09 8.50
CA ALA A 91 -2.46 -19.47 8.38
C ALA A 91 -1.05 -19.61 7.79
N THR A 92 -0.63 -18.64 6.96
CA THR A 92 0.69 -18.64 6.31
C THR A 92 1.65 -17.63 6.90
N SER A 93 1.19 -16.84 7.86
CA SER A 93 1.92 -15.67 8.37
C SER A 93 3.25 -16.00 9.04
N ARG A 94 4.16 -15.06 8.93
CA ARG A 94 5.41 -14.98 9.70
C ARG A 94 5.56 -13.56 10.23
N LEU A 95 5.79 -13.45 11.51
CA LEU A 95 6.12 -12.18 12.16
C LEU A 95 7.55 -12.27 12.67
N ARG A 96 8.44 -11.43 12.15
CA ARG A 96 9.83 -11.35 12.58
C ARG A 96 10.29 -9.90 12.54
N HIS A 97 10.90 -9.42 13.61
CA HIS A 97 11.46 -8.07 13.72
C HIS A 97 10.46 -6.96 13.27
N ARG A 98 9.18 -7.08 13.71
CA ARG A 98 8.10 -6.15 13.39
C ARG A 98 7.69 -6.12 11.90
N VAL A 99 8.08 -7.16 11.14
CA VAL A 99 7.65 -7.38 9.76
C VAL A 99 6.69 -8.56 9.73
N PHE A 100 5.46 -8.29 9.31
CA PHE A 100 4.46 -9.30 9.03
C PHE A 100 4.56 -9.72 7.58
N SER A 101 4.70 -11.01 7.30
CA SER A 101 4.67 -11.55 5.95
C SER A 101 3.65 -12.67 5.84
N ALA A 102 2.90 -12.70 4.71
CA ALA A 102 1.90 -13.73 4.44
C ALA A 102 1.78 -14.04 2.94
N PHE A 103 1.27 -15.24 2.64
CA PHE A 103 0.96 -15.68 1.29
C PHE A 103 -0.50 -16.14 1.21
N LEU A 104 -1.28 -15.55 0.31
CA LEU A 104 -2.72 -15.79 0.18
C LEU A 104 -3.08 -17.01 -0.70
N GLY A 105 -2.07 -17.61 -1.36
CA GLY A 105 -2.32 -18.63 -2.38
C GLY A 105 -2.77 -18.02 -3.70
N GLU A 106 -3.45 -18.82 -4.51
CA GLU A 106 -4.11 -18.32 -5.71
C GLU A 106 -5.35 -17.48 -5.34
N THR A 107 -5.50 -16.36 -6.01
CA THR A 107 -6.66 -15.48 -5.88
C THR A 107 -7.07 -14.95 -7.25
N THR A 108 -8.36 -14.76 -7.44
CA THR A 108 -8.94 -14.22 -8.67
C THR A 108 -8.86 -12.70 -8.74
N ARG A 109 -8.66 -12.04 -7.58
CA ARG A 109 -8.68 -10.59 -7.44
C ARG A 109 -7.39 -10.09 -6.80
N GLU A 110 -6.70 -9.26 -7.54
CA GLU A 110 -5.43 -8.67 -7.10
C GLU A 110 -5.59 -7.72 -5.89
N ASP A 111 -6.72 -7.01 -5.79
CA ASP A 111 -6.99 -6.01 -4.74
C ASP A 111 -7.05 -6.58 -3.32
N PHE A 112 -7.24 -7.89 -3.16
CA PHE A 112 -7.17 -8.54 -1.84
C PHE A 112 -5.76 -8.52 -1.25
N ILE A 113 -4.71 -8.53 -2.07
CA ILE A 113 -3.33 -8.56 -1.62
C ILE A 113 -2.96 -7.26 -0.89
N PRO A 114 -3.10 -6.06 -1.52
CA PRO A 114 -2.86 -4.81 -0.83
C PRO A 114 -3.83 -4.55 0.33
N TYR A 115 -5.11 -4.93 0.20
CA TYR A 115 -6.08 -4.84 1.28
C TYR A 115 -5.61 -5.60 2.53
N THR A 116 -5.17 -6.84 2.36
CA THR A 116 -4.66 -7.67 3.47
C THR A 116 -3.39 -7.07 4.08
N ALA A 117 -2.51 -6.49 3.25
CA ALA A 117 -1.31 -5.81 3.73
C ALA A 117 -1.67 -4.58 4.61
N ASP A 118 -2.61 -3.75 4.16
CA ASP A 118 -3.09 -2.59 4.93
C ASP A 118 -3.83 -3.03 6.22
N PHE A 119 -4.57 -4.15 6.18
CA PHE A 119 -5.23 -4.71 7.36
C PHE A 119 -4.24 -5.09 8.47
N PHE A 120 -3.20 -5.84 8.13
CA PHE A 120 -2.21 -6.30 9.12
C PHE A 120 -1.21 -5.22 9.53
N LEU A 121 -1.10 -4.12 8.80
CA LEU A 121 -0.30 -2.97 9.22
C LEU A 121 -0.86 -2.27 10.47
N GLN A 122 -2.14 -2.53 10.80
CA GLN A 122 -2.81 -2.00 12.00
C GLN A 122 -2.46 -2.75 13.28
N LEU A 123 -1.75 -3.87 13.20
CA LEU A 123 -1.29 -4.59 14.39
C LEU A 123 -0.25 -3.77 15.17
N GLU A 124 -0.36 -3.76 16.49
CA GLU A 124 0.41 -2.91 17.42
C GLU A 124 1.93 -2.94 17.17
N ASP A 125 2.50 -4.11 17.00
CA ASP A 125 3.95 -4.25 16.85
C ASP A 125 4.43 -4.39 15.40
N VAL A 126 3.56 -4.20 14.41
CA VAL A 126 3.90 -4.32 13.00
C VAL A 126 4.29 -2.95 12.43
N LYS A 127 5.50 -2.86 11.88
CA LYS A 127 5.98 -1.68 11.13
C LYS A 127 5.96 -1.88 9.62
N TRP A 128 6.02 -3.13 9.19
CA TRP A 128 5.98 -3.51 7.79
C TRP A 128 5.06 -4.69 7.57
N THR A 129 4.36 -4.67 6.45
CA THR A 129 3.63 -5.82 5.94
C THR A 129 4.08 -6.17 4.53
N ILE A 130 4.28 -7.45 4.26
CA ILE A 130 4.62 -8.00 2.95
C ILE A 130 3.64 -9.13 2.67
N VAL A 131 2.61 -8.85 1.90
CA VAL A 131 1.60 -9.83 1.54
C VAL A 131 1.71 -10.19 0.08
N SER A 132 1.65 -11.46 -0.23
CA SER A 132 1.77 -11.97 -1.60
C SER A 132 0.64 -12.93 -1.95
N GLY A 133 0.36 -13.06 -3.23
CA GLY A 133 -0.62 -14.00 -3.79
C GLY A 133 -0.38 -14.22 -5.27
N ILE A 134 -0.95 -15.28 -5.84
CA ILE A 134 -0.84 -15.60 -7.26
C ILE A 134 -2.12 -15.16 -7.97
N VAL A 135 -1.96 -14.38 -9.03
CA VAL A 135 -3.04 -13.94 -9.91
C VAL A 135 -2.61 -14.21 -11.35
N GLY A 136 -3.32 -15.07 -12.06
CA GLY A 136 -3.02 -15.36 -13.47
C GLY A 136 -1.57 -15.82 -13.72
N GLY A 137 -1.01 -16.65 -12.84
CA GLY A 137 0.38 -17.14 -12.96
C GLY A 137 1.46 -16.12 -12.56
N GLN A 138 1.07 -14.93 -12.10
CA GLN A 138 1.98 -13.91 -11.59
C GLN A 138 1.94 -13.91 -10.06
N LEU A 139 3.10 -13.90 -9.41
CA LEU A 139 3.21 -13.60 -7.99
C LEU A 139 3.15 -12.09 -7.81
N ILE A 140 2.08 -11.63 -7.20
CA ILE A 140 1.89 -10.24 -6.82
C ILE A 140 2.33 -10.09 -5.36
N ILE A 141 3.19 -9.11 -5.10
CA ILE A 141 3.71 -8.84 -3.75
C ILE A 141 3.40 -7.39 -3.42
N SER A 142 2.61 -7.18 -2.37
CA SER A 142 2.29 -5.85 -1.85
C SER A 142 3.08 -5.60 -0.56
N MET A 143 3.72 -4.46 -0.49
CA MET A 143 4.51 -4.02 0.65
C MET A 143 3.94 -2.74 1.20
N ARG A 144 3.81 -2.66 2.51
CA ARG A 144 3.34 -1.47 3.22
C ARG A 144 4.21 -1.19 4.42
N ASN A 145 4.40 0.07 4.73
CA ASN A 145 4.99 0.53 5.99
C ASN A 145 4.41 1.90 6.39
N LEU A 146 4.78 2.37 7.57
CA LEU A 146 4.28 3.65 8.10
C LEU A 146 5.02 4.89 7.54
N GLY A 147 5.97 4.72 6.61
CA GLY A 147 6.68 5.83 5.95
C GLY A 147 7.86 6.42 6.75
N TYR A 148 8.04 6.02 8.00
CA TYR A 148 9.11 6.54 8.88
C TYR A 148 10.42 5.76 8.80
N SER A 149 10.40 4.62 8.15
CA SER A 149 11.54 3.72 7.97
C SER A 149 12.09 3.78 6.55
N LYS A 150 12.70 2.70 6.09
CA LYS A 150 13.25 2.59 4.75
C LYS A 150 12.18 2.68 3.65
N ASN A 151 12.62 3.04 2.45
CA ASN A 151 11.78 3.21 1.27
C ASN A 151 11.30 1.86 0.73
N ALA A 152 9.99 1.62 0.74
CA ALA A 152 9.40 0.38 0.24
C ALA A 152 9.64 0.16 -1.26
N GLY A 153 9.62 1.24 -2.06
CA GLY A 153 9.86 1.17 -3.50
C GLY A 153 11.29 0.76 -3.84
N GLU A 154 12.28 1.30 -3.13
CA GLU A 154 13.69 0.92 -3.28
C GLU A 154 13.91 -0.53 -2.87
N PHE A 155 13.33 -0.96 -1.74
CA PHE A 155 13.36 -2.34 -1.30
C PHE A 155 12.76 -3.29 -2.33
N ALA A 156 11.56 -3.01 -2.84
CA ALA A 156 10.91 -3.82 -3.86
C ALA A 156 11.78 -3.97 -5.11
N LYS A 157 12.35 -2.86 -5.59
CA LYS A 157 13.21 -2.83 -6.78
C LYS A 157 14.50 -3.60 -6.57
N ALA A 158 15.16 -3.46 -5.42
CA ALA A 158 16.39 -4.18 -5.11
C ALA A 158 16.18 -5.69 -4.98
N THR A 159 15.02 -6.12 -4.45
CA THR A 159 14.75 -7.54 -4.17
C THR A 159 14.21 -8.30 -5.38
N PHE A 160 13.34 -7.66 -6.17
CA PHE A 160 12.56 -8.32 -7.22
C PHE A 160 12.77 -7.73 -8.62
N GLY A 161 13.49 -6.61 -8.75
CA GLY A 161 13.63 -5.92 -10.02
C GLY A 161 14.37 -6.69 -11.11
N ASP A 162 15.15 -7.70 -10.74
CA ASP A 162 15.87 -8.58 -11.67
C ASP A 162 15.00 -9.72 -12.22
N ILE A 163 13.90 -10.06 -11.55
CA ILE A 163 13.02 -11.17 -11.95
C ILE A 163 11.60 -10.73 -12.34
N GLY A 164 11.27 -9.46 -12.14
CA GLY A 164 9.94 -8.93 -12.43
C GLY A 164 9.89 -7.41 -12.46
N SER A 165 8.68 -6.87 -12.54
CA SER A 165 8.45 -5.43 -12.37
C SER A 165 8.28 -5.12 -10.89
N ALA A 166 9.06 -4.17 -10.37
CA ALA A 166 9.00 -3.80 -8.96
C ALA A 166 9.27 -2.32 -8.75
N GLY A 167 8.54 -1.69 -7.82
CA GLY A 167 8.71 -0.29 -7.47
C GLY A 167 7.60 0.22 -6.58
N GLY A 168 7.60 1.51 -6.32
CA GLY A 168 6.61 2.17 -5.47
C GLY A 168 7.14 3.44 -4.85
N HIS A 169 6.49 3.84 -3.78
CA HIS A 169 6.81 5.00 -2.97
C HIS A 169 7.44 4.59 -1.63
N ARG A 170 7.76 5.56 -0.81
CA ARG A 170 8.40 5.33 0.50
C ARG A 170 7.58 4.39 1.40
N ALA A 171 6.25 4.56 1.45
CA ALA A 171 5.37 3.83 2.36
C ALA A 171 4.67 2.61 1.72
N MET A 172 4.66 2.50 0.40
CA MET A 172 3.99 1.42 -0.31
C MET A 172 4.72 1.04 -1.59
N ALA A 173 4.80 -0.25 -1.85
CA ALA A 173 5.39 -0.78 -3.07
C ALA A 173 4.66 -2.05 -3.54
N LYS A 174 4.90 -2.36 -4.81
CA LYS A 174 4.37 -3.55 -5.46
C LYS A 174 5.49 -4.21 -6.27
N ALA A 175 5.51 -5.54 -6.27
CA ALA A 175 6.25 -6.32 -7.24
C ALA A 175 5.30 -7.27 -7.97
N VAL A 176 5.53 -7.45 -9.25
CA VAL A 176 4.84 -8.40 -10.13
C VAL A 176 5.91 -9.29 -10.75
N VAL A 177 5.90 -10.54 -10.36
CA VAL A 177 6.94 -11.51 -10.73
C VAL A 177 6.30 -12.72 -11.40
N PRO A 178 6.68 -13.12 -12.62
CA PRO A 178 6.26 -14.41 -13.16
C PRO A 178 6.58 -15.52 -12.15
N PHE A 179 5.59 -16.34 -11.76
CA PHE A 179 5.77 -17.28 -10.67
C PHE A 179 6.87 -18.30 -10.95
N ASP A 180 7.03 -18.70 -12.22
CA ASP A 180 8.12 -19.60 -12.63
C ASP A 180 9.50 -18.97 -12.42
N ARG A 181 9.65 -17.66 -12.65
CA ARG A 181 10.92 -16.95 -12.38
C ARG A 181 11.21 -16.87 -10.88
N PHE A 182 10.16 -16.66 -10.07
CA PHE A 182 10.31 -16.71 -8.62
C PHE A 182 10.78 -18.09 -8.15
N ARG A 183 10.14 -19.16 -8.65
CA ARG A 183 10.54 -20.55 -8.35
C ARG A 183 11.96 -20.87 -8.83
N ALA A 184 12.34 -20.41 -10.01
CA ALA A 184 13.69 -20.61 -10.53
C ALA A 184 14.77 -19.95 -9.65
N LYS A 185 14.48 -18.77 -9.09
CA LYS A 185 15.42 -18.03 -8.23
C LYS A 185 15.46 -18.55 -6.80
N PHE A 186 14.31 -18.89 -6.22
CA PHE A 186 14.15 -19.16 -4.79
C PHE A 186 13.79 -20.61 -4.45
N GLY A 187 13.54 -21.45 -5.45
CA GLY A 187 13.12 -22.85 -5.29
C GLY A 187 11.60 -23.02 -5.21
N ASP A 188 11.18 -24.28 -5.18
CA ASP A 188 9.79 -24.65 -5.04
C ASP A 188 9.38 -24.65 -3.57
N LEU A 189 8.64 -23.63 -3.16
CA LEU A 189 8.31 -23.35 -1.77
C LEU A 189 6.81 -23.53 -1.53
N SER A 190 6.43 -24.10 -0.38
CA SER A 190 5.06 -24.05 0.13
C SER A 190 4.63 -22.60 0.46
N GLY A 191 3.34 -22.38 0.66
CA GLY A 191 2.81 -21.03 0.97
C GLY A 191 3.51 -20.35 2.16
N VAL A 192 3.75 -21.11 3.23
CA VAL A 192 4.52 -20.63 4.41
C VAL A 192 5.98 -20.37 4.03
N GLY A 193 6.56 -21.21 3.17
CA GLY A 193 7.93 -21.03 2.64
C GLY A 193 8.05 -19.80 1.75
N ILE A 194 7.04 -19.48 0.94
CA ILE A 194 7.00 -18.26 0.12
C ILE A 194 7.02 -17.02 1.02
N ALA A 195 6.14 -16.97 2.03
CA ALA A 195 6.11 -15.87 2.99
C ALA A 195 7.45 -15.71 3.73
N ALA A 196 8.03 -16.83 4.19
CA ALA A 196 9.33 -16.83 4.87
C ALA A 196 10.47 -16.40 3.94
N ARG A 197 10.46 -16.86 2.68
CA ARG A 197 11.51 -16.54 1.70
C ARG A 197 11.50 -15.08 1.29
N ILE A 198 10.31 -14.51 1.09
CA ILE A 198 10.16 -13.08 0.81
C ILE A 198 10.73 -12.27 1.98
N LEU A 199 10.43 -12.69 3.21
CA LEU A 199 10.96 -12.06 4.43
C LEU A 199 12.49 -12.17 4.53
N LEU A 200 13.07 -13.32 4.21
CA LEU A 200 14.53 -13.53 4.20
C LEU A 200 15.22 -12.82 3.05
N GLY A 201 14.59 -12.75 1.87
CA GLY A 201 15.09 -11.99 0.72
C GLY A 201 15.18 -10.49 1.00
N ALA A 202 14.43 -10.03 2.01
CA ALA A 202 14.51 -8.67 2.51
C ALA A 202 15.86 -8.35 3.18
N GLY A 203 16.67 -9.36 3.52
CA GLY A 203 17.97 -9.20 4.18
C GLY A 203 17.90 -8.45 5.51
N ASP A 204 18.52 -8.96 6.54
CA ASP A 204 18.51 -8.33 7.88
C ASP A 204 18.97 -6.85 7.83
N ALA A 205 19.81 -6.48 6.86
CA ALA A 205 20.34 -5.13 6.70
C ALA A 205 19.37 -4.09 6.13
N MET A 206 18.27 -4.45 5.47
CA MET A 206 17.36 -3.49 4.82
C MET A 206 16.10 -3.17 5.61
N ILE A 207 15.65 -4.07 6.47
CA ILE A 207 14.39 -3.92 7.21
C ILE A 207 14.63 -3.63 8.69
N PHE A 208 15.78 -4.04 9.27
CA PHE A 208 15.98 -4.11 10.71
C PHE A 208 16.96 -3.08 11.31
N THR A 209 17.55 -2.20 10.52
CA THR A 209 18.41 -1.10 11.02
C THR A 209 17.72 0.25 11.03
#